data_6e694623ca2470c36eecf20ba80f564c
#
_entry.id   6e694623ca2470c36eecf20ba80f564c
#
_cell.length_a   1.000
_cell.length_b   1.000
_cell.length_c   1.000
_cell.angle_alpha   90.00
_cell.angle_beta   90.00
_cell.angle_gamma   90.00
#
_symmetry.space_group_name_H-M   'P 1'
#
loop_
_entity.id
_entity.type
_entity.pdbx_description
1 polymer ?
#
loop_
_entity_poly.entity_id
_entity_poly.type
_entity_poly.pdbx_seq_one_letter_code
_entity_poly.pdbx_strand_id
1 'polypeptide(L)'
;MRILIPTLSRNGAESVASPHFGRAPYLALVETDLKGNIASIEFFAGEGPHEDHRSEKDATEARSIHSRVTDLKPDVIVASMMGPRAVSDFSASGIKLVSAQGRTVSEIISSVNSGLITKLEPHRE
;
A
#
# COMPACT_ATOMS: atom_id res chain seq x y z
N MET A 1 13.92 -1.74 -4.54
CA MET A 1 13.11 -1.25 -3.40
C MET A 1 11.69 -1.78 -3.52
N ARG A 2 11.13 -2.18 -2.40
CA ARG A 2 9.76 -2.68 -2.36
C ARG A 2 8.84 -1.61 -1.82
N ILE A 3 7.84 -1.21 -2.61
CA ILE A 3 6.91 -0.14 -2.27
C ILE A 3 5.51 -0.70 -2.30
N LEU A 4 4.79 -0.57 -1.19
CA LEU A 4 3.43 -1.06 -1.08
C LEU A 4 2.46 0.10 -1.20
N ILE A 5 1.48 -0.02 -2.10
CA ILE A 5 0.51 1.03 -2.38
C ILE A 5 -0.89 0.42 -2.34
N PRO A 6 -1.78 0.93 -1.48
CA PRO A 6 -3.18 0.48 -1.53
C PRO A 6 -3.85 1.01 -2.79
N THR A 7 -4.61 0.15 -3.47
CA THR A 7 -5.24 0.54 -4.74
C THR A 7 -6.71 0.17 -4.76
N LEU A 8 -7.47 0.86 -5.60
CA LEU A 8 -8.87 0.59 -5.84
C LEU A 8 -9.07 -0.42 -6.98
N SER A 9 -8.05 -0.62 -7.77
CA SER A 9 -8.11 -1.53 -8.91
C SER A 9 -6.80 -2.28 -9.04
N ARG A 10 -6.81 -3.31 -9.86
CA ARG A 10 -5.59 -4.07 -10.12
C ARG A 10 -5.35 -4.08 -11.62
N ASN A 11 -4.79 -3.02 -12.10
CA ASN A 11 -4.56 -2.79 -13.53
C ASN A 11 -3.11 -2.36 -13.76
N GLY A 12 -2.17 -3.06 -13.14
CA GLY A 12 -0.76 -2.75 -13.29
C GLY A 12 -0.42 -1.35 -12.84
N ALA A 13 0.43 -0.69 -13.57
CA ALA A 13 0.87 0.67 -13.23
C ALA A 13 -0.24 1.70 -13.39
N GLU A 14 -1.32 1.36 -14.08
CA GLU A 14 -2.47 2.26 -14.26
C GLU A 14 -3.47 2.14 -13.12
N SER A 15 -3.22 1.27 -12.15
CA SER A 15 -4.13 1.11 -11.02
C SER A 15 -4.27 2.41 -10.24
N VAL A 16 -5.50 2.71 -9.85
CA VAL A 16 -5.79 3.93 -9.10
C VAL A 16 -5.54 3.68 -7.63
N ALA A 17 -4.77 4.55 -7.00
CA ALA A 17 -4.44 4.42 -5.60
C ALA A 17 -5.66 4.69 -4.74
N SER A 18 -5.76 3.95 -3.63
CA SER A 18 -6.80 4.18 -2.64
C SER A 18 -6.29 5.19 -1.62
N PRO A 19 -7.11 6.19 -1.24
CA PRO A 19 -6.69 7.11 -0.19
C PRO A 19 -6.62 6.48 1.19
N HIS A 20 -7.37 5.38 1.41
CA HIS A 20 -7.41 4.73 2.71
C HIS A 20 -6.72 3.38 2.66
N PHE A 21 -5.71 3.20 3.50
CA PHE A 21 -5.01 1.93 3.54
C PHE A 21 -5.94 0.80 3.98
N GLY A 22 -6.67 1.01 5.07
CA GLY A 22 -7.47 -0.04 5.68
C GLY A 22 -8.73 -0.40 4.91
N ARG A 23 -9.11 0.41 3.93
CA ARG A 23 -10.31 0.16 3.14
C ARG A 23 -10.00 -0.18 1.70
N ALA A 24 -8.75 -0.31 1.36
CA ALA A 24 -8.37 -0.60 -0.02
C ALA A 24 -8.74 -2.03 -0.35
N PRO A 25 -9.37 -2.27 -1.51
CA PRO A 25 -9.66 -3.65 -1.92
C PRO A 25 -8.41 -4.41 -2.33
N TYR A 26 -7.36 -3.71 -2.76
CA TYR A 26 -6.13 -4.35 -3.20
C TYR A 26 -4.92 -3.63 -2.64
N LEU A 27 -3.82 -4.38 -2.54
CA LEU A 27 -2.52 -3.83 -2.18
C LEU A 27 -1.56 -4.18 -3.31
N ALA A 28 -0.92 -3.18 -3.87
CA ALA A 28 0.06 -3.38 -4.93
C ALA A 28 1.46 -3.34 -4.35
N LEU A 29 2.20 -4.41 -4.53
CA LEU A 29 3.62 -4.45 -4.13
C LEU A 29 4.44 -4.20 -5.38
N VAL A 30 5.11 -3.06 -5.41
CA VAL A 30 5.90 -2.63 -6.54
C VAL A 30 7.37 -2.83 -6.21
N GLU A 31 8.09 -3.54 -7.08
CA GLU A 31 9.54 -3.63 -6.95
C GLU A 31 10.16 -2.72 -7.98
N THR A 32 11.07 -1.87 -7.53
CA THR A 32 11.78 -0.97 -8.44
C THR A 32 13.24 -1.39 -8.52
N ASP A 33 13.85 -1.11 -9.68
CA ASP A 33 15.26 -1.40 -9.87
C ASP A 33 16.12 -0.27 -9.31
N LEU A 34 17.43 -0.33 -9.54
CA LEU A 34 18.35 0.65 -8.97
C LEU A 34 18.14 2.03 -9.56
N LYS A 35 17.50 2.14 -10.71
CA LYS A 35 17.21 3.42 -11.34
C LYS A 35 15.84 3.95 -10.97
N GLY A 36 15.08 3.19 -10.18
CA GLY A 36 13.74 3.60 -9.78
C GLY A 36 12.65 3.19 -10.74
N ASN A 37 12.98 2.43 -11.78
CA ASN A 37 11.98 1.93 -12.72
C ASN A 37 11.22 0.76 -12.12
N ILE A 38 9.95 0.63 -12.50
CA ILE A 38 9.13 -0.47 -12.04
C ILE A 38 9.62 -1.76 -12.69
N ALA A 39 10.06 -2.69 -11.86
CA ALA A 39 10.49 -4.01 -12.34
C ALA A 39 9.34 -5.01 -12.29
N SER A 40 8.48 -4.93 -11.27
CA SER A 40 7.34 -5.83 -11.16
C SER A 40 6.27 -5.19 -10.28
N ILE A 41 5.04 -5.62 -10.49
CA ILE A 41 3.90 -5.24 -9.64
C ILE A 41 3.13 -6.51 -9.34
N GLU A 42 2.88 -6.74 -8.06
CA GLU A 42 2.11 -7.89 -7.62
C GLU A 42 0.96 -7.38 -6.77
N PHE A 43 -0.23 -7.94 -6.96
CA PHE A 43 -1.42 -7.48 -6.23
C PHE A 43 -1.84 -8.51 -5.21
N PHE A 44 -2.23 -8.01 -4.04
CA PHE A 44 -2.73 -8.82 -2.94
C PHE A 44 -4.08 -8.27 -2.50
N ALA A 45 -4.90 -9.12 -1.91
CA ALA A 45 -6.18 -8.69 -1.39
C ALA A 45 -5.97 -7.77 -0.20
N GLY A 46 -6.67 -6.63 -0.21
CA GLY A 46 -6.73 -5.74 0.94
C GLY A 46 -7.94 -6.07 1.80
N GLU A 47 -8.27 -5.17 2.71
CA GLU A 47 -9.40 -5.40 3.62
C GLU A 47 -10.70 -4.83 3.08
N GLY A 48 -10.64 -4.03 2.02
CA GLY A 48 -11.83 -3.44 1.45
C GLY A 48 -12.61 -4.41 0.61
N PRO A 49 -13.75 -3.96 0.06
CA PRO A 49 -14.57 -4.83 -0.77
C PRO A 49 -13.85 -5.22 -2.06
N HIS A 50 -14.03 -6.47 -2.44
CA HIS A 50 -13.46 -7.02 -3.67
C HIS A 50 -14.57 -7.57 -4.53
N GLU A 51 -14.27 -7.78 -5.77
CA GLU A 51 -15.23 -8.36 -6.68
C GLU A 51 -15.49 -9.82 -6.42
N ASP A 52 -14.50 -10.54 -5.93
CA ASP A 52 -14.66 -11.97 -5.77
C ASP A 52 -15.42 -12.41 -4.54
N HIS A 53 -15.70 -11.56 -3.61
CA HIS A 53 -16.61 -11.84 -2.49
C HIS A 53 -16.34 -13.15 -1.75
N ARG A 54 -15.19 -13.28 -1.17
CA ARG A 54 -14.85 -14.47 -0.41
C ARG A 54 -15.00 -14.24 1.06
N SER A 55 -16.19 -13.96 1.47
CA SER A 55 -16.42 -13.38 2.78
C SER A 55 -16.01 -14.27 3.95
N GLU A 56 -16.27 -15.58 3.89
CA GLU A 56 -15.93 -16.41 5.03
C GLU A 56 -14.45 -16.52 5.27
N LYS A 57 -13.70 -16.68 4.21
CA LYS A 57 -12.25 -16.74 4.35
C LYS A 57 -11.68 -15.40 4.71
N ASP A 58 -12.29 -14.35 4.17
CA ASP A 58 -11.78 -13.01 4.40
C ASP A 58 -11.88 -12.61 5.85
N ALA A 59 -12.92 -13.05 6.55
CA ALA A 59 -13.06 -12.70 7.94
C ALA A 59 -11.88 -13.20 8.78
N THR A 60 -11.37 -14.38 8.46
CA THR A 60 -10.20 -14.91 9.15
C THR A 60 -8.92 -14.24 8.69
N GLU A 61 -8.83 -13.98 7.40
CA GLU A 61 -7.61 -13.41 6.85
C GLU A 61 -7.47 -11.93 7.13
N ALA A 62 -8.59 -11.20 7.22
CA ALA A 62 -8.56 -9.77 7.41
C ALA A 62 -7.83 -9.38 8.69
N ARG A 63 -7.99 -10.14 9.77
CA ARG A 63 -7.34 -9.80 11.01
C ARG A 63 -5.82 -9.97 10.93
N SER A 64 -5.33 -10.65 9.90
CA SER A 64 -3.90 -10.86 9.72
C SER A 64 -3.30 -9.95 8.66
N ILE A 65 -4.04 -8.91 8.22
CA ILE A 65 -3.52 -8.03 7.17
C ILE A 65 -2.19 -7.41 7.57
N HIS A 66 -2.06 -7.02 8.84
CA HIS A 66 -0.82 -6.41 9.30
C HIS A 66 0.34 -7.41 9.22
N SER A 67 0.08 -8.67 9.59
CA SER A 67 1.10 -9.71 9.47
C SER A 67 1.45 -9.98 8.01
N ARG A 68 0.45 -10.02 7.14
CA ARG A 68 0.69 -10.26 5.72
C ARG A 68 1.55 -9.16 5.12
N VAL A 69 1.25 -7.91 5.46
CA VAL A 69 2.02 -6.79 4.97
C VAL A 69 3.46 -6.87 5.50
N THR A 70 3.61 -7.17 6.77
CA THR A 70 4.94 -7.28 7.38
C THR A 70 5.74 -8.39 6.71
N ASP A 71 5.09 -9.50 6.37
CA ASP A 71 5.75 -10.62 5.71
C ASP A 71 6.21 -10.28 4.30
N LEU A 72 5.54 -9.36 3.63
CA LEU A 72 5.98 -8.91 2.31
C LEU A 72 7.26 -8.08 2.39
N LYS A 73 7.58 -7.59 3.57
CA LYS A 73 8.79 -6.82 3.83
C LYS A 73 8.93 -5.62 2.91
N PRO A 74 7.91 -4.76 2.85
CA PRO A 74 8.05 -3.55 2.04
C PRO A 74 9.05 -2.61 2.71
N ASP A 75 9.79 -1.89 1.90
CA ASP A 75 10.66 -0.84 2.41
C ASP A 75 9.85 0.39 2.76
N VAL A 76 8.83 0.65 1.98
CA VAL A 76 8.00 1.85 2.10
C VAL A 76 6.55 1.48 1.83
N ILE A 77 5.64 2.06 2.62
CA ILE A 77 4.21 2.03 2.32
C ILE A 77 3.80 3.46 2.00
N VAL A 78 3.13 3.63 0.85
CA VAL A 78 2.66 4.94 0.41
C VAL A 78 1.14 4.94 0.51
N ALA A 79 0.59 5.86 1.31
CA ALA A 79 -0.85 6.01 1.45
C ALA A 79 -1.17 7.44 1.85
N SER A 80 -2.42 7.85 1.69
CA SER A 80 -2.85 9.17 2.14
C SER A 80 -3.40 9.11 3.55
N MET A 81 -4.08 8.02 3.90
CA MET A 81 -4.70 7.87 5.21
C MET A 81 -4.44 6.48 5.75
N MET A 82 -4.09 6.43 7.02
CA MET A 82 -3.84 5.17 7.70
C MET A 82 -4.19 5.37 9.16
N GLY A 83 -4.85 4.38 9.76
CA GLY A 83 -5.22 4.48 11.16
C GLY A 83 -4.01 4.46 12.08
N PRO A 84 -4.15 4.98 13.31
CA PRO A 84 -3.00 5.09 14.21
C PRO A 84 -2.42 3.73 14.60
N ARG A 85 -3.24 2.68 14.70
CA ARG A 85 -2.71 1.36 15.02
C ARG A 85 -1.83 0.83 13.90
N ALA A 86 -2.27 1.00 12.64
CA ALA A 86 -1.48 0.55 11.52
C ALA A 86 -0.16 1.32 11.42
N VAL A 87 -0.22 2.64 11.63
CA VAL A 87 0.99 3.45 11.63
C VAL A 87 1.96 2.94 12.68
N SER A 88 1.46 2.68 13.88
CA SER A 88 2.29 2.21 14.98
C SER A 88 2.90 0.83 14.67
N ASP A 89 2.07 -0.09 14.18
CA ASP A 89 2.54 -1.45 13.92
C ASP A 89 3.58 -1.50 12.82
N PHE A 90 3.35 -0.80 11.73
CA PHE A 90 4.28 -0.83 10.61
C PHE A 90 5.56 -0.08 10.92
N SER A 91 5.46 1.04 11.65
CA SER A 91 6.64 1.77 12.06
C SER A 91 7.51 0.93 12.98
N ALA A 92 6.88 0.18 13.89
CA ALA A 92 7.61 -0.70 14.79
C ALA A 92 8.32 -1.81 14.04
N SER A 93 7.83 -2.17 12.87
CA SER A 93 8.45 -3.20 12.02
C SER A 93 9.55 -2.63 11.13
N GLY A 94 9.82 -1.33 11.23
CA GLY A 94 10.87 -0.72 10.44
C GLY A 94 10.46 -0.28 9.05
N ILE A 95 9.17 -0.26 8.77
CA ILE A 95 8.65 0.14 7.46
C ILE A 95 8.48 1.65 7.44
N LYS A 96 8.99 2.29 6.39
CA LYS A 96 8.83 3.73 6.24
C LYS A 96 7.44 4.04 5.69
N LEU A 97 6.76 5.00 6.30
CA LEU A 97 5.40 5.36 5.93
C LEU A 97 5.40 6.77 5.37
N VAL A 98 4.92 6.93 4.14
CA VAL A 98 4.93 8.24 3.47
C VAL A 98 3.65 8.44 2.68
N SER A 99 3.35 9.72 2.41
CA SER A 99 2.34 10.11 1.43
C SER A 99 3.06 10.64 0.20
N ALA A 100 2.51 10.36 -0.97
CA ALA A 100 3.06 10.85 -2.22
C ALA A 100 1.92 11.32 -3.10
N GLN A 101 2.21 12.27 -3.98
CA GLN A 101 1.21 12.77 -4.91
C GLN A 101 1.09 11.84 -6.10
N GLY A 102 -0.13 11.72 -6.62
CA GLY A 102 -0.39 10.89 -7.76
C GLY A 102 -1.68 10.14 -7.59
N ARG A 103 -2.33 9.79 -8.71
CA ARG A 103 -3.57 9.04 -8.70
C ARG A 103 -3.34 7.58 -9.04
N THR A 104 -2.33 7.28 -9.83
CA THR A 104 -2.03 5.92 -10.26
C THR A 104 -0.74 5.45 -9.63
N VAL A 105 -0.54 4.14 -9.64
CA VAL A 105 0.70 3.55 -9.15
C VAL A 105 1.89 4.19 -9.85
N SER A 106 1.80 4.35 -11.18
CA SER A 106 2.89 4.94 -11.97
C SER A 106 3.23 6.34 -11.48
N GLU A 107 2.22 7.17 -11.24
CA GLU A 107 2.45 8.54 -10.79
C GLU A 107 3.04 8.57 -9.39
N ILE A 108 2.58 7.69 -8.52
CA ILE A 108 3.08 7.62 -7.16
C ILE A 108 4.55 7.19 -7.15
N ILE A 109 4.89 6.20 -7.97
CA ILE A 109 6.29 5.76 -8.04
C ILE A 109 7.18 6.90 -8.56
N SER A 110 6.68 7.65 -9.54
CA SER A 110 7.42 8.82 -10.04
C SER A 110 7.67 9.84 -8.93
N SER A 111 6.65 10.10 -8.10
CA SER A 111 6.80 11.02 -6.98
C SER A 111 7.79 10.52 -5.95
N VAL A 112 7.76 9.22 -5.66
CA VAL A 112 8.71 8.64 -4.71
C VAL A 112 10.14 8.80 -5.25
N ASN A 113 10.33 8.52 -6.53
CA ASN A 113 11.66 8.63 -7.14
C ASN A 113 12.17 10.06 -7.14
N SER A 114 11.26 11.03 -7.25
CA SER A 114 11.63 12.46 -7.28
C SER A 114 11.77 13.05 -5.88
N GLY A 115 11.48 12.28 -4.83
CA GLY A 115 11.54 12.80 -3.47
C GLY A 115 10.35 13.66 -3.10
N LEU A 116 9.29 13.63 -3.88
CA LEU A 116 8.07 14.41 -3.61
C LEU A 116 7.17 13.63 -2.67
N ILE A 117 7.66 13.38 -1.47
CA ILE A 117 6.95 12.59 -0.47
C ILE A 117 6.96 13.35 0.85
N THR A 118 5.97 13.06 1.68
CA THR A 118 5.90 13.60 3.04
C THR A 118 5.66 12.45 3.99
N LYS A 119 6.01 12.66 5.25
CA LYS A 119 5.77 11.66 6.27
C LYS A 119 4.27 11.46 6.45
N LEU A 120 3.86 10.21 6.50
CA LEU A 120 2.46 9.88 6.71
C LEU A 120 2.11 10.05 8.18
N GLU A 121 1.09 10.86 8.44
CA GLU A 121 0.60 11.08 9.79
C GLU A 121 -0.60 10.19 10.05
N PRO A 122 -0.78 9.70 11.29
CA PRO A 122 -1.97 8.91 11.59
C PRO A 122 -3.23 9.73 11.41
N HIS A 123 -4.25 9.08 10.88
CA HIS A 123 -5.55 9.73 10.71
C HIS A 123 -6.16 10.00 12.09
N ARG A 124 -6.60 11.21 12.32
CA ARG A 124 -7.23 11.59 13.59
C ARG A 124 -8.68 11.91 13.39
N GLU A 125 -9.48 11.49 14.34
CA GLU A 125 -10.91 11.81 14.36
C GLU A 125 -11.15 13.15 15.00
#